data_ea3038daf9afd46a1fb4af1ae38c61d8
#
_entry.id   ea3038daf9afd46a1fb4af1ae38c61d8
#
_cell.length_a   1.000
_cell.length_b   1.000
_cell.length_c   1.000
_cell.angle_alpha   90.00
_cell.angle_beta   90.00
_cell.angle_gamma   90.00
#
_symmetry.space_group_name_H-M   'P 1'
#
loop_
_entity.id
_entity.type
_entity.pdbx_description
1 polymer ?
#
loop_
_entity_poly.entity_id
_entity_poly.type
_entity_poly.pdbx_seq_one_letter_code
_entity_poly.pdbx_strand_id
1 'polypeptide(L)'
;GLGDVYKRQTLDRASMATITNPDDLNALEAALKLKDETGCEVVVVTMGPPPAEGMLRELLARGADKAVLVSGREFGGSDTFATSQILAAAVNKIGVGPEDVVFCGRQAIDGDTAQVGPQIAEKLHLPQVTYVADIQKDGNSLTVKRMLEDGYMMVKVQTPCLLTCIKELNQPRYMSVNGIFTCYDKPMEVFDYNALKDLSLIHISEPTRRVV
;
A
#
# COMPACT_ATOMS: atom_id res chain seq x y z
N GLY A 1 -20.76 -15.71 10.30
CA GLY A 1 -20.80 -16.99 10.98
C GLY A 1 -19.74 -17.93 10.42
N LEU A 2 -19.12 -18.71 11.26
CA LEU A 2 -18.05 -19.68 10.97
C LEU A 2 -18.48 -20.83 10.01
N GLY A 3 -19.74 -20.88 9.57
CA GLY A 3 -20.28 -21.99 8.77
C GLY A 3 -19.84 -22.03 7.30
N ASP A 4 -19.47 -20.91 6.72
CA ASP A 4 -19.15 -20.83 5.30
C ASP A 4 -17.65 -20.93 4.98
N VAL A 5 -16.80 -20.87 5.99
CA VAL A 5 -15.34 -20.95 5.87
C VAL A 5 -14.87 -22.31 5.38
N TYR A 6 -15.65 -23.37 5.65
CA TYR A 6 -15.25 -24.75 5.34
C TYR A 6 -15.56 -25.21 3.90
N LYS A 7 -16.36 -24.47 3.13
CA LYS A 7 -16.77 -24.98 1.81
C LYS A 7 -15.76 -24.75 0.69
N ARG A 8 -14.77 -23.85 0.83
CA ARG A 8 -13.83 -23.55 -0.26
C ARG A 8 -12.36 -23.30 0.13
N GLN A 9 -11.95 -23.41 1.38
CA GLN A 9 -10.57 -23.12 1.85
C GLN A 9 -10.03 -21.72 1.47
N THR A 10 -10.90 -20.81 1.04
CA THR A 10 -10.58 -19.41 0.71
C THR A 10 -11.63 -18.51 1.34
N LEU A 11 -11.19 -17.36 1.87
CA LEU A 11 -12.08 -16.33 2.40
C LEU A 11 -12.96 -15.78 1.28
N ASP A 12 -14.27 -15.73 1.50
CA ASP A 12 -15.19 -15.01 0.61
C ASP A 12 -15.08 -13.50 0.88
N ARG A 13 -14.07 -12.88 0.30
CA ARG A 13 -13.79 -11.44 0.45
C ARG A 13 -14.87 -10.56 -0.17
N ALA A 14 -15.69 -11.09 -1.07
CA ALA A 14 -16.75 -10.32 -1.71
C ALA A 14 -17.92 -10.01 -0.76
N SER A 15 -18.12 -10.85 0.27
CA SER A 15 -19.16 -10.67 1.28
C SER A 15 -18.71 -9.92 2.52
N MET A 16 -17.42 -9.59 2.63
CA MET A 16 -16.84 -8.89 3.79
C MET A 16 -16.81 -7.40 3.57
N ALA A 17 -17.10 -6.63 4.63
CA ALA A 17 -16.88 -5.18 4.60
C ALA A 17 -15.38 -4.88 4.45
N THR A 18 -15.04 -4.09 3.43
CA THR A 18 -13.66 -3.66 3.19
C THR A 18 -13.40 -2.40 4.00
N ILE A 19 -12.44 -2.45 4.90
CA ILE A 19 -11.97 -1.30 5.68
C ILE A 19 -10.49 -1.06 5.38
N THR A 20 -10.08 0.20 5.46
CA THR A 20 -8.66 0.54 5.34
C THR A 20 -7.91 0.04 6.57
N ASN A 21 -6.77 -0.61 6.33
CA ASN A 21 -5.88 -1.04 7.40
C ASN A 21 -5.37 0.17 8.21
N PRO A 22 -5.42 0.16 9.54
CA PRO A 22 -4.97 1.29 10.37
C PRO A 22 -3.54 1.73 10.12
N ASP A 23 -2.59 0.79 9.97
CA ASP A 23 -1.19 1.12 9.71
C ASP A 23 -1.03 1.80 8.32
N ASP A 24 -1.87 1.45 7.32
CA ASP A 24 -1.89 2.11 6.01
C ASP A 24 -2.49 3.52 6.09
N LEU A 25 -3.43 3.77 7.01
CA LEU A 25 -3.90 5.13 7.28
C LEU A 25 -2.78 6.01 7.88
N ASN A 26 -1.93 5.46 8.72
CA ASN A 26 -0.76 6.17 9.23
C ASN A 26 0.26 6.45 8.10
N ALA A 27 0.44 5.50 7.18
CA ALA A 27 1.25 5.67 5.99
C ALA A 27 0.70 6.79 5.09
N LEU A 28 -0.61 6.81 4.84
CA LEU A 28 -1.26 7.88 4.09
C LEU A 28 -1.07 9.24 4.76
N GLU A 29 -1.27 9.33 6.08
CA GLU A 29 -1.07 10.59 6.81
C GLU A 29 0.36 11.10 6.71
N ALA A 30 1.37 10.21 6.73
CA ALA A 30 2.75 10.58 6.52
C ALA A 30 2.97 11.19 5.12
N ALA A 31 2.40 10.57 4.08
CA ALA A 31 2.44 11.10 2.72
C ALA A 31 1.72 12.46 2.60
N LEU A 32 0.55 12.61 3.24
CA LEU A 32 -0.20 13.87 3.24
C LEU A 32 0.52 15.00 3.98
N LYS A 33 1.25 14.70 5.05
CA LYS A 33 2.12 15.70 5.72
C LYS A 33 3.24 16.18 4.80
N LEU A 34 3.90 15.26 4.10
CA LEU A 34 4.91 15.64 3.10
C LEU A 34 4.29 16.48 1.98
N LYS A 35 3.08 16.13 1.53
CA LYS A 35 2.34 16.93 0.56
C LYS A 35 2.05 18.36 1.09
N ASP A 36 1.61 18.48 2.34
CA ASP A 36 1.33 19.80 2.94
C ASP A 36 2.60 20.67 2.99
N GLU A 37 3.79 20.07 3.16
CA GLU A 37 5.06 20.77 3.23
C GLU A 37 5.67 21.08 1.86
N THR A 38 5.49 20.19 0.87
CA THR A 38 6.23 20.23 -0.39
C THR A 38 5.36 20.47 -1.62
N GLY A 39 4.05 20.25 -1.51
CA GLY A 39 3.12 20.29 -2.64
C GLY A 39 3.19 19.04 -3.55
N CYS A 40 3.82 17.95 -3.11
CA CYS A 40 3.93 16.74 -3.91
C CYS A 40 2.57 16.06 -4.16
N GLU A 41 2.48 15.26 -5.21
CA GLU A 41 1.31 14.43 -5.50
C GLU A 41 1.31 13.18 -4.60
N VAL A 42 0.14 12.79 -4.12
CA VAL A 42 -0.07 11.56 -3.34
C VAL A 42 -0.96 10.60 -4.11
N VAL A 43 -0.38 9.47 -4.52
CA VAL A 43 -1.08 8.38 -5.23
C VAL A 43 -1.28 7.21 -4.28
N VAL A 44 -2.52 6.76 -4.11
CA VAL A 44 -2.85 5.58 -3.31
C VAL A 44 -3.07 4.36 -4.20
N VAL A 45 -2.49 3.22 -3.81
CA VAL A 45 -2.56 1.97 -4.57
C VAL A 45 -3.07 0.86 -3.66
N THR A 46 -4.03 0.09 -4.14
CA THR A 46 -4.48 -1.12 -3.44
C THR A 46 -4.71 -2.27 -4.41
N MET A 47 -4.45 -3.48 -3.95
CA MET A 47 -4.85 -4.70 -4.66
C MET A 47 -6.07 -5.30 -3.96
N GLY A 48 -7.15 -5.47 -4.70
CA GLY A 48 -8.38 -5.98 -4.13
C GLY A 48 -9.49 -6.20 -5.15
N PRO A 49 -10.62 -6.77 -4.70
CA PRO A 49 -11.81 -6.91 -5.55
C PRO A 49 -12.44 -5.53 -5.84
N PRO A 50 -13.31 -5.43 -6.86
CA PRO A 50 -13.94 -4.16 -7.25
C PRO A 50 -14.58 -3.36 -6.11
N PRO A 51 -15.20 -3.96 -5.07
CA PRO A 51 -15.75 -3.19 -3.94
C PRO A 51 -14.71 -2.37 -3.15
N ALA A 52 -13.41 -2.64 -3.30
CA ALA A 52 -12.34 -1.83 -2.70
C ALA A 52 -12.29 -0.39 -3.25
N GLU A 53 -12.99 -0.10 -4.35
CA GLU A 53 -13.16 1.26 -4.86
C GLU A 53 -13.71 2.21 -3.79
N GLY A 54 -14.72 1.78 -3.02
CA GLY A 54 -15.31 2.59 -1.94
C GLY A 54 -14.27 3.04 -0.93
N MET A 55 -13.39 2.12 -0.51
CA MET A 55 -12.27 2.42 0.39
C MET A 55 -11.30 3.45 -0.23
N LEU A 56 -10.96 3.30 -1.52
CA LEU A 56 -10.08 4.26 -2.21
C LEU A 56 -10.71 5.66 -2.29
N ARG A 57 -12.04 5.76 -2.46
CA ARG A 57 -12.75 7.06 -2.41
C ARG A 57 -12.60 7.73 -1.05
N GLU A 58 -12.62 6.96 0.05
CA GLU A 58 -12.36 7.53 1.38
C GLU A 58 -10.92 8.08 1.50
N LEU A 59 -9.92 7.41 0.93
CA LEU A 59 -8.53 7.88 0.94
C LEU A 59 -8.37 9.15 0.09
N LEU A 60 -9.06 9.24 -1.05
CA LEU A 60 -9.13 10.46 -1.86
C LEU A 60 -9.81 11.60 -1.10
N ALA A 61 -10.86 11.31 -0.32
CA ALA A 61 -11.54 12.29 0.52
C ALA A 61 -10.67 12.82 1.68
N ARG A 62 -9.69 12.02 2.15
CA ARG A 62 -8.70 12.43 3.16
C ARG A 62 -7.61 13.34 2.60
N GLY A 63 -7.42 13.39 1.27
CA GLY A 63 -6.49 14.32 0.65
C GLY A 63 -5.55 13.74 -0.40
N ALA A 64 -5.59 12.45 -0.68
CA ALA A 64 -4.86 11.85 -1.80
C ALA A 64 -5.35 12.46 -3.13
N ASP A 65 -4.48 12.49 -4.14
CA ASP A 65 -4.76 13.12 -5.44
C ASP A 65 -5.29 12.12 -6.46
N LYS A 66 -4.75 10.92 -6.44
CA LYS A 66 -5.06 9.85 -7.39
C LYS A 66 -5.15 8.51 -6.68
N ALA A 67 -5.99 7.62 -7.20
CA ALA A 67 -6.10 6.25 -6.73
C ALA A 67 -5.89 5.24 -7.86
N VAL A 68 -5.28 4.11 -7.53
CA VAL A 68 -5.09 2.98 -8.43
C VAL A 68 -5.60 1.72 -7.75
N LEU A 69 -6.59 1.09 -8.37
CA LEU A 69 -7.10 -0.22 -7.96
C LEU A 69 -6.46 -1.30 -8.83
N VAL A 70 -5.68 -2.17 -8.22
CA VAL A 70 -5.15 -3.37 -8.89
C VAL A 70 -6.15 -4.50 -8.69
N SER A 71 -6.87 -4.87 -9.76
CA SER A 71 -7.97 -5.82 -9.66
C SER A 71 -8.03 -6.73 -10.88
N GLY A 72 -8.16 -8.04 -10.62
CA GLY A 72 -8.28 -9.06 -11.63
C GLY A 72 -8.56 -10.42 -10.99
N ARG A 73 -9.22 -11.31 -11.70
CA ARG A 73 -9.48 -12.68 -11.23
C ARG A 73 -8.19 -13.45 -11.03
N GLU A 74 -7.19 -13.15 -11.84
CA GLU A 74 -5.86 -13.75 -11.85
C GLU A 74 -5.08 -13.44 -10.56
N PHE A 75 -5.44 -12.36 -9.89
CA PHE A 75 -4.80 -11.94 -8.63
C PHE A 75 -5.42 -12.59 -7.38
N GLY A 76 -6.56 -13.30 -7.57
CA GLY A 76 -7.24 -13.97 -6.47
C GLY A 76 -6.41 -15.12 -5.88
N GLY A 77 -6.32 -15.16 -4.54
CA GLY A 77 -5.55 -16.21 -3.83
C GLY A 77 -4.05 -16.02 -3.81
N SER A 78 -3.55 -14.83 -4.21
CA SER A 78 -2.12 -14.49 -4.14
C SER A 78 -1.60 -14.56 -2.70
N ASP A 79 -0.44 -15.20 -2.54
CA ASP A 79 0.35 -15.14 -1.31
C ASP A 79 1.11 -13.80 -1.19
N THR A 80 1.93 -13.62 -0.17
CA THR A 80 2.71 -12.40 0.04
C THR A 80 3.71 -12.15 -1.08
N PHE A 81 4.28 -13.21 -1.66
CA PHE A 81 5.24 -13.10 -2.75
C PHE A 81 4.56 -12.61 -4.03
N ALA A 82 3.47 -13.24 -4.45
CA ALA A 82 2.69 -12.84 -5.62
C ALA A 82 2.10 -11.42 -5.44
N THR A 83 1.54 -11.13 -4.26
CA THR A 83 1.02 -9.79 -3.92
C THR A 83 2.10 -8.72 -4.07
N SER A 84 3.29 -8.96 -3.54
CA SER A 84 4.40 -8.00 -3.66
C SER A 84 4.88 -7.81 -5.10
N GLN A 85 4.84 -8.86 -5.94
CA GLN A 85 5.16 -8.74 -7.36
C GLN A 85 4.15 -7.87 -8.10
N ILE A 86 2.87 -8.13 -7.90
CA ILE A 86 1.78 -7.40 -8.54
C ILE A 86 1.82 -5.93 -8.14
N LEU A 87 1.98 -5.64 -6.84
CA LEU A 87 2.06 -4.27 -6.34
C LEU A 87 3.34 -3.56 -6.81
N ALA A 88 4.49 -4.24 -6.82
CA ALA A 88 5.73 -3.67 -7.38
C ALA A 88 5.57 -3.33 -8.86
N ALA A 89 4.91 -4.20 -9.65
CA ALA A 89 4.60 -3.91 -11.04
C ALA A 89 3.67 -2.69 -11.19
N ALA A 90 2.65 -2.57 -10.34
CA ALA A 90 1.77 -1.41 -10.35
C ALA A 90 2.51 -0.12 -10.00
N VAL A 91 3.36 -0.12 -8.97
CA VAL A 91 4.20 1.02 -8.58
C VAL A 91 5.18 1.39 -9.68
N ASN A 92 5.81 0.41 -10.32
CA ASN A 92 6.72 0.64 -11.45
C ASN A 92 5.98 1.25 -12.67
N LYS A 93 4.73 0.84 -12.91
CA LYS A 93 3.89 1.41 -13.98
C LYS A 93 3.48 2.86 -13.70
N ILE A 94 3.21 3.18 -12.45
CA ILE A 94 2.94 4.57 -12.02
C ILE A 94 4.21 5.41 -12.21
N GLY A 95 5.36 4.81 -11.98
CA GLY A 95 6.68 5.44 -12.01
C GLY A 95 7.13 5.87 -10.61
N VAL A 96 8.42 5.68 -10.34
CA VAL A 96 9.08 6.14 -9.12
C VAL A 96 10.23 7.03 -9.51
N GLY A 97 10.10 8.31 -9.22
CA GLY A 97 11.12 9.32 -9.46
C GLY A 97 12.21 9.31 -8.38
N PRO A 98 13.31 10.07 -8.58
CA PRO A 98 14.46 10.08 -7.67
C PRO A 98 14.17 10.70 -6.29
N GLU A 99 13.08 11.46 -6.16
CA GLU A 99 12.69 12.11 -4.91
C GLU A 99 11.45 11.45 -4.25
N ASP A 100 10.94 10.37 -4.85
CA ASP A 100 9.69 9.74 -4.40
C ASP A 100 9.93 8.87 -3.17
N VAL A 101 8.86 8.74 -2.39
CA VAL A 101 8.82 7.85 -1.21
C VAL A 101 7.60 6.95 -1.33
N VAL A 102 7.82 5.65 -1.22
CA VAL A 102 6.75 4.66 -1.16
C VAL A 102 6.42 4.38 0.31
N PHE A 103 5.20 4.64 0.70
CA PHE A 103 4.71 4.36 2.04
C PHE A 103 3.78 3.16 2.05
N CYS A 104 3.87 2.33 3.06
CA CYS A 104 2.89 1.30 3.35
C CYS A 104 2.76 1.10 4.87
N GLY A 105 1.68 0.49 5.31
CA GLY A 105 1.56 0.02 6.68
C GLY A 105 2.56 -1.09 6.97
N ARG A 106 2.83 -1.34 8.24
CA ARG A 106 3.71 -2.42 8.68
C ARG A 106 3.24 -3.78 8.17
N GLN A 107 1.93 -4.04 8.25
CA GLN A 107 1.33 -5.32 7.90
C GLN A 107 -0.17 -5.17 7.62
N ALA A 108 -0.76 -6.12 6.90
CA ALA A 108 -2.20 -6.22 6.74
C ALA A 108 -2.87 -6.83 7.98
N ILE A 109 -4.08 -6.38 8.32
CA ILE A 109 -4.84 -6.87 9.49
C ILE A 109 -5.20 -8.35 9.36
N ASP A 110 -5.41 -8.83 8.12
CA ASP A 110 -5.87 -10.18 7.84
C ASP A 110 -4.73 -11.20 7.72
N GLY A 111 -3.54 -10.76 7.34
CA GLY A 111 -2.40 -11.64 7.06
C GLY A 111 -1.30 -11.62 8.12
N ASP A 112 -1.13 -10.52 8.80
CA ASP A 112 -0.21 -10.29 9.94
C ASP A 112 1.26 -10.72 9.69
N THR A 113 1.72 -10.71 8.42
CA THR A 113 3.03 -11.24 8.04
C THR A 113 4.15 -10.22 8.00
N ALA A 114 3.83 -8.93 7.87
CA ALA A 114 4.77 -7.80 7.73
C ALA A 114 5.82 -7.96 6.60
N GLN A 115 5.49 -8.71 5.54
CA GLN A 115 6.43 -9.08 4.49
C GLN A 115 6.26 -8.30 3.19
N VAL A 116 5.03 -7.87 2.86
CA VAL A 116 4.71 -7.31 1.53
C VAL A 116 5.49 -6.03 1.25
N GLY A 117 5.55 -5.09 2.19
CA GLY A 117 6.32 -3.85 2.05
C GLY A 117 7.80 -4.09 1.73
N PRO A 118 8.53 -4.82 2.59
CA PRO A 118 9.92 -5.20 2.32
C PRO A 118 10.14 -5.92 1.00
N GLN A 119 9.24 -6.82 0.60
CA GLN A 119 9.32 -7.52 -0.68
C GLN A 119 9.11 -6.58 -1.88
N ILE A 120 8.23 -5.59 -1.77
CA ILE A 120 8.06 -4.55 -2.81
C ILE A 120 9.35 -3.75 -2.95
N ALA A 121 9.96 -3.33 -1.84
CA ALA A 121 11.22 -2.58 -1.86
C ALA A 121 12.34 -3.36 -2.56
N GLU A 122 12.48 -4.64 -2.26
CA GLU A 122 13.47 -5.51 -2.90
C GLU A 122 13.24 -5.61 -4.41
N LYS A 123 11.99 -5.81 -4.84
CA LYS A 123 11.64 -5.92 -6.27
C LYS A 123 11.85 -4.62 -7.06
N LEU A 124 11.69 -3.48 -6.39
CA LEU A 124 11.93 -2.16 -6.97
C LEU A 124 13.38 -1.66 -6.77
N HIS A 125 14.22 -2.45 -6.11
CA HIS A 125 15.59 -2.08 -5.73
C HIS A 125 15.66 -0.78 -4.94
N LEU A 126 14.69 -0.56 -4.04
CA LEU A 126 14.61 0.61 -3.18
C LEU A 126 15.23 0.32 -1.81
N PRO A 127 16.03 1.25 -1.26
CA PRO A 127 16.35 1.20 0.16
C PRO A 127 15.07 1.27 0.99
N GLN A 128 15.06 0.56 2.14
CA GLN A 128 13.86 0.48 2.95
C GLN A 128 14.15 0.68 4.44
N VAL A 129 13.19 1.26 5.16
CA VAL A 129 13.18 1.30 6.60
C VAL A 129 11.82 0.84 7.11
N THR A 130 11.83 -0.14 8.02
CA THR A 130 10.62 -0.72 8.60
C THR A 130 10.34 -0.17 9.99
N TYR A 131 9.08 -0.29 10.46
CA TYR A 131 8.65 0.15 11.79
C TYR A 131 8.92 1.62 12.06
N VAL A 132 8.57 2.48 11.11
CA VAL A 132 8.85 3.93 11.18
C VAL A 132 7.85 4.62 12.09
N ALA A 133 8.36 5.33 13.12
CA ALA A 133 7.60 6.06 14.12
C ALA A 133 7.85 7.59 14.09
N ASP A 134 8.78 8.09 13.30
CA ASP A 134 9.00 9.53 13.06
C ASP A 134 9.75 9.71 11.74
N ILE A 135 9.47 10.81 11.03
CA ILE A 135 10.08 11.14 9.74
C ILE A 135 10.40 12.63 9.73
N GLN A 136 11.65 12.94 9.40
CA GLN A 136 12.12 14.31 9.19
C GLN A 136 12.78 14.41 7.81
N LYS A 137 12.31 15.33 6.99
CA LYS A 137 12.88 15.56 5.66
C LYS A 137 14.12 16.46 5.76
N ASP A 138 15.18 16.08 5.05
CA ASP A 138 16.43 16.82 4.95
C ASP A 138 16.92 16.77 3.48
N GLY A 139 16.45 17.70 2.66
CA GLY A 139 16.72 17.71 1.22
C GLY A 139 16.19 16.44 0.54
N ASN A 140 17.08 15.69 -0.13
CA ASN A 140 16.78 14.43 -0.80
C ASN A 140 17.01 13.20 0.12
N SER A 141 17.06 13.41 1.42
CA SER A 141 17.16 12.35 2.41
C SER A 141 16.10 12.50 3.48
N LEU A 142 15.77 11.38 4.11
CA LEU A 142 14.87 11.31 5.25
C LEU A 142 15.65 10.80 6.45
N THR A 143 15.52 11.46 7.58
CA THR A 143 15.94 10.92 8.88
C THR A 143 14.72 10.32 9.54
N VAL A 144 14.72 9.01 9.73
CA VAL A 144 13.57 8.26 10.24
C VAL A 144 13.91 7.59 11.56
N LYS A 145 12.94 7.58 12.48
CA LYS A 145 13.01 6.86 13.73
C LYS A 145 12.39 5.47 13.52
N ARG A 146 13.24 4.44 13.52
CA ARG A 146 12.81 3.05 13.47
C ARG A 146 12.64 2.50 14.88
N MET A 147 11.46 1.94 15.17
CA MET A 147 11.21 1.28 16.45
C MET A 147 11.82 -0.12 16.49
N LEU A 148 12.37 -0.50 17.61
CA LEU A 148 12.91 -1.82 17.94
C LEU A 148 12.20 -2.33 19.21
N GLU A 149 12.40 -3.59 19.57
CA GLU A 149 11.82 -4.18 20.79
C GLU A 149 12.26 -3.42 22.06
N ASP A 150 13.55 -3.09 22.17
CA ASP A 150 14.15 -2.46 23.35
C ASP A 150 14.52 -0.98 23.15
N GLY A 151 13.92 -0.30 22.17
CA GLY A 151 14.25 1.10 21.92
C GLY A 151 13.98 1.55 20.51
N TYR A 152 14.85 2.41 19.98
CA TYR A 152 14.73 2.92 18.61
C TYR A 152 16.11 3.15 17.99
N MET A 153 16.13 3.23 16.67
CA MET A 153 17.30 3.61 15.87
C MET A 153 16.95 4.80 14.98
N MET A 154 17.85 5.77 14.89
CA MET A 154 17.77 6.84 13.91
C MET A 154 18.48 6.39 12.64
N VAL A 155 17.77 6.38 11.52
CA VAL A 155 18.28 5.93 10.22
C VAL A 155 18.16 7.08 9.23
N LYS A 156 19.25 7.40 8.53
CA LYS A 156 19.21 8.32 7.40
C LYS A 156 19.12 7.50 6.10
N VAL A 157 18.06 7.71 5.34
CA VAL A 157 17.80 7.04 4.06
C VAL A 157 17.66 8.07 2.95
N GLN A 158 18.23 7.76 1.78
CA GLN A 158 18.06 8.60 0.59
C GLN A 158 16.83 8.17 -0.21
N THR A 159 16.18 9.14 -0.86
CA THR A 159 15.13 8.87 -1.83
C THR A 159 15.72 8.41 -3.18
N PRO A 160 15.04 7.58 -3.97
CA PRO A 160 13.75 7.00 -3.64
C PRO A 160 13.88 5.88 -2.60
N CYS A 161 12.90 5.73 -1.72
CA CYS A 161 12.92 4.71 -0.68
C CYS A 161 11.52 4.19 -0.33
N LEU A 162 11.46 3.07 0.40
CA LEU A 162 10.20 2.54 0.92
C LEU A 162 10.23 2.54 2.44
N LEU A 163 9.14 3.02 3.03
CA LEU A 163 8.96 3.11 4.49
C LEU A 163 7.73 2.30 4.92
N THR A 164 7.87 1.43 5.93
CA THR A 164 6.71 0.79 6.55
C THR A 164 6.36 1.49 7.85
N CYS A 165 5.13 1.98 7.94
CA CYS A 165 4.65 2.84 9.01
C CYS A 165 3.93 2.05 10.10
N ILE A 166 4.04 2.53 11.33
CA ILE A 166 3.32 2.01 12.48
C ILE A 166 2.44 3.11 13.09
N LYS A 167 1.49 2.73 13.94
CA LYS A 167 0.52 3.65 14.55
C LYS A 167 1.14 4.79 15.36
N GLU A 168 2.35 4.59 15.89
CA GLU A 168 3.09 5.58 16.67
C GLU A 168 3.59 6.75 15.84
N LEU A 169 3.59 6.66 14.51
CA LEU A 169 4.11 7.68 13.59
C LEU A 169 3.28 8.96 13.62
N ASN A 170 1.96 8.84 13.63
CA ASN A 170 1.05 9.98 13.55
C ASN A 170 -0.39 9.59 13.89
N GLN A 171 -1.25 10.59 13.93
CA GLN A 171 -2.69 10.40 14.00
C GLN A 171 -3.32 10.75 12.65
N PRO A 172 -3.94 9.79 11.95
CA PRO A 172 -4.54 10.02 10.65
C PRO A 172 -5.65 11.08 10.69
N ARG A 173 -5.63 12.01 9.74
CA ARG A 173 -6.67 13.04 9.60
C ARG A 173 -8.00 12.43 9.17
N TYR A 174 -9.09 13.07 9.58
CA TYR A 174 -10.42 12.72 9.10
C TYR A 174 -10.67 13.26 7.68
N MET A 175 -11.66 12.70 7.02
CA MET A 175 -12.16 13.25 5.76
C MET A 175 -12.74 14.65 5.99
N SER A 176 -12.39 15.60 5.14
CA SER A 176 -13.04 16.91 5.15
C SER A 176 -14.39 16.85 4.42
N VAL A 177 -15.31 17.73 4.79
CA VAL A 177 -16.60 17.85 4.08
C VAL A 177 -16.37 18.09 2.59
N ASN A 178 -15.48 19.01 2.22
CA ASN A 178 -15.13 19.26 0.83
C ASN A 178 -14.53 18.02 0.17
N GLY A 179 -13.63 17.30 0.86
CA GLY A 179 -13.02 16.07 0.36
C GLY A 179 -14.05 14.98 0.04
N ILE A 180 -15.09 14.83 0.86
CA ILE A 180 -16.17 13.85 0.62
C ILE A 180 -16.92 14.16 -0.68
N PHE A 181 -17.17 15.44 -0.97
CA PHE A 181 -17.83 15.83 -2.23
C PHE A 181 -16.93 15.73 -3.44
N THR A 182 -15.66 16.13 -3.31
CA THR A 182 -14.70 16.19 -4.44
C THR A 182 -13.99 14.88 -4.74
N CYS A 183 -14.04 13.87 -3.88
CA CYS A 183 -13.35 12.61 -4.09
C CYS A 183 -13.80 11.87 -5.36
N TYR A 184 -15.02 12.10 -5.83
CA TYR A 184 -15.54 11.49 -7.07
C TYR A 184 -14.99 12.15 -8.34
N ASP A 185 -14.54 13.39 -8.25
CA ASP A 185 -13.93 14.12 -9.36
C ASP A 185 -12.44 13.79 -9.53
N LYS A 186 -11.83 13.16 -8.50
CA LYS A 186 -10.42 12.78 -8.53
C LYS A 186 -10.18 11.53 -9.38
N PRO A 187 -9.04 11.47 -10.11
CA PRO A 187 -8.73 10.35 -10.98
C PRO A 187 -8.60 9.05 -10.21
N MET A 188 -9.22 8.00 -10.75
CA MET A 188 -9.08 6.63 -10.30
C MET A 188 -8.86 5.73 -11.50
N GLU A 189 -7.78 4.96 -11.47
CA GLU A 189 -7.44 4.00 -12.51
C GLU A 189 -7.60 2.57 -11.99
N VAL A 190 -7.92 1.65 -12.90
CA VAL A 190 -7.95 0.21 -12.60
C VAL A 190 -6.87 -0.46 -13.43
N PHE A 191 -5.94 -1.16 -12.75
CA PHE A 191 -4.95 -1.99 -13.41
C PHE A 191 -5.37 -3.46 -13.29
N ASP A 192 -5.67 -4.04 -14.43
CA ASP A 192 -5.92 -5.47 -14.57
C ASP A 192 -4.63 -6.24 -14.93
N TYR A 193 -4.75 -7.54 -15.09
CA TYR A 193 -3.62 -8.40 -15.49
C TYR A 193 -2.98 -7.91 -16.80
N ASN A 194 -3.78 -7.53 -17.80
CA ASN A 194 -3.27 -7.08 -19.10
C ASN A 194 -2.48 -5.77 -18.99
N ALA A 195 -2.88 -4.90 -18.07
CA ALA A 195 -2.18 -3.65 -17.81
C ALA A 195 -0.78 -3.85 -17.17
N LEU A 196 -0.54 -5.01 -16.53
CA LEU A 196 0.66 -5.29 -15.75
C LEU A 196 1.54 -6.40 -16.33
N LYS A 197 1.02 -7.27 -17.21
CA LYS A 197 1.71 -8.48 -17.72
C LYS A 197 3.03 -8.22 -18.45
N ASP A 198 3.16 -7.07 -19.12
CA ASP A 198 4.35 -6.71 -19.91
C ASP A 198 5.49 -6.14 -19.04
N LEU A 199 5.23 -5.90 -17.77
CA LEU A 199 6.24 -5.54 -16.81
C LEU A 199 6.90 -6.84 -16.34
N SER A 200 8.17 -7.06 -16.68
CA SER A 200 8.96 -8.29 -16.49
C SER A 200 9.00 -8.84 -15.05
N LEU A 201 8.31 -8.18 -14.13
CA LEU A 201 8.17 -8.54 -12.72
C LEU A 201 7.08 -9.60 -12.47
N ILE A 202 6.16 -9.84 -13.44
CA ILE A 202 5.05 -10.77 -13.22
C ILE A 202 5.31 -12.10 -13.92
N HIS A 203 6.04 -12.98 -13.26
CA HIS A 203 5.91 -14.42 -13.46
C HIS A 203 4.93 -14.96 -12.43
N ILE A 204 3.64 -14.83 -12.70
CA ILE A 204 2.62 -15.53 -11.92
C ILE A 204 2.74 -17.00 -12.31
N SER A 205 3.42 -17.79 -11.48
CA SER A 205 3.26 -19.23 -11.55
C SER A 205 1.78 -19.53 -11.29
N GLU A 206 1.16 -20.31 -12.17
CA GLU A 206 -0.20 -20.80 -11.95
C GLU A 206 -0.32 -21.32 -10.51
N PRO A 207 -1.44 -21.02 -9.81
CA PRO A 207 -1.64 -21.56 -8.49
C PRO A 207 -1.49 -23.07 -8.58
N THR A 208 -0.50 -23.58 -7.90
CA THR A 208 -0.21 -25.03 -7.87
C THR A 208 -1.49 -25.70 -7.41
N ARG A 209 -2.18 -26.39 -8.33
CA ARG A 209 -3.28 -27.28 -7.96
C ARG A 209 -2.66 -28.31 -7.04
N ARG A 210 -2.88 -28.16 -5.75
CA ARG A 210 -2.62 -29.25 -4.82
C ARG A 210 -3.56 -30.39 -5.18
N VAL A 211 -3.01 -31.39 -5.84
CA VAL A 211 -3.65 -32.71 -5.90
C VAL A 211 -3.53 -33.27 -4.50
N VAL A 212 -4.65 -33.40 -3.83
CA VAL A 212 -4.76 -34.16 -2.59
C VAL A 212 -5.07 -35.57 -2.96
#